data_b75fd4d3f655652ed3e69680a9a3eb16
#
_entry.id   b75fd4d3f655652ed3e69680a9a3eb16
#
_cell.length_a   1.000
_cell.length_b   1.000
_cell.length_c   1.000
_cell.angle_alpha   90.00
_cell.angle_beta   90.00
_cell.angle_gamma   90.00
#
_symmetry.space_group_name_H-M   'P 1'
#
loop_
_entity.id
_entity.type
_entity.pdbx_description
1 polymer ?
#
loop_
_entity_poly.entity_id
_entity_poly.type
_entity_poly.pdbx_seq_one_letter_code
_entity_poly.pdbx_strand_id
1 'polypeptide(L)'
;MKFTIEDDLVNIEITGGEDFWYLSLFLKEGDVLVAEVLRRVERKEDVIRNKRTEREKIKVSIRIESVEFLELSSRLHILGKIIGGPEDYIGEHQSINVEPESTISIVPLDRVNFVRTLEESSSLTNSTVLVLSTDDQNITLYGINESKNDMLWRISTSTGKMYEGKENSYREDFLEKMEKHRQGEIYIIGPSIFRDSISKLLSQNGYKSVNTQIGSSEEDGIRELLQEGVVNLRRSAESKLISDFLKGFGLGISYYGKKEVEKALDMRAVSTLLMSDKFFRGPRAATYMEKCSQGGCKLFVVHGSWETGKIVESYGGMVAVLRYRMDYSTA
;
A
#
# COMPACT_ATOMS: atom_id res chain seq x y z
N MET A 1 7.02 2.17 6.64
CA MET A 1 7.53 3.57 6.75
C MET A 1 7.46 4.02 8.20
N LYS A 2 8.56 4.54 8.76
CA LYS A 2 8.58 5.20 10.08
C LYS A 2 8.93 6.66 9.88
N PHE A 3 8.45 7.54 10.75
CA PHE A 3 8.79 8.95 10.64
C PHE A 3 8.90 9.63 12.01
N THR A 4 9.68 10.70 12.07
CA THR A 4 9.81 11.60 13.20
C THR A 4 9.68 13.04 12.72
N ILE A 5 9.16 13.91 13.57
CA ILE A 5 8.94 15.31 13.25
C ILE A 5 9.81 16.15 14.19
N GLU A 6 10.66 16.98 13.60
CA GLU A 6 11.53 17.92 14.30
C GLU A 6 11.31 19.31 13.70
N ASP A 7 10.66 20.18 14.42
CA ASP A 7 10.23 21.51 13.95
C ASP A 7 9.46 21.42 12.60
N ASP A 8 10.00 21.98 11.53
CA ASP A 8 9.41 21.90 10.18
C ASP A 8 9.90 20.70 9.35
N LEU A 9 10.84 19.95 9.89
CA LEU A 9 11.48 18.82 9.21
C LEU A 9 10.76 17.53 9.56
N VAL A 10 10.39 16.78 8.55
CA VAL A 10 9.84 15.42 8.67
C VAL A 10 10.90 14.42 8.20
N ASN A 11 11.45 13.67 9.12
CA ASN A 11 12.42 12.60 8.83
C ASN A 11 11.66 11.31 8.58
N ILE A 12 11.89 10.66 7.45
CA ILE A 12 11.17 9.47 7.00
C ILE A 12 12.19 8.35 6.78
N GLU A 13 12.06 7.26 7.53
CA GLU A 13 12.80 6.01 7.35
C GLU A 13 11.99 5.09 6.43
N ILE A 14 12.58 4.72 5.31
CA ILE A 14 11.98 3.87 4.30
C ILE A 14 12.25 2.41 4.66
N THR A 15 11.19 1.64 4.88
CA THR A 15 11.28 0.26 5.36
C THR A 15 10.92 -0.77 4.29
N GLY A 16 10.28 -0.36 3.19
CA GLY A 16 9.87 -1.26 2.13
C GLY A 16 9.51 -0.57 0.81
N GLY A 17 9.32 -1.37 -0.24
CA GLY A 17 9.00 -0.87 -1.59
C GLY A 17 7.70 -0.06 -1.68
N GLU A 18 6.72 -0.40 -0.87
CA GLU A 18 5.43 0.31 -0.79
C GLU A 18 5.59 1.76 -0.31
N ASP A 19 6.60 2.03 0.52
CA ASP A 19 6.86 3.37 1.04
C ASP A 19 7.20 4.34 -0.10
N PHE A 20 7.89 3.88 -1.15
CA PHE A 20 8.19 4.70 -2.32
C PHE A 20 6.95 5.10 -3.10
N TRP A 21 6.00 4.17 -3.24
CA TRP A 21 4.75 4.47 -3.90
C TRP A 21 3.97 5.54 -3.13
N TYR A 22 3.85 5.39 -1.80
CA TYR A 22 3.23 6.41 -0.96
C TYR A 22 3.91 7.76 -1.09
N LEU A 23 5.24 7.80 -0.92
CA LEU A 23 6.00 9.03 -1.03
C LEU A 23 5.82 9.70 -2.39
N SER A 24 5.74 8.92 -3.46
CA SER A 24 5.49 9.46 -4.81
C SER A 24 4.12 10.12 -4.98
N LEU A 25 3.15 9.79 -4.13
CA LEU A 25 1.82 10.45 -4.11
C LEU A 25 1.80 11.70 -3.24
N PHE A 26 2.62 11.75 -2.19
CA PHE A 26 2.57 12.81 -1.17
C PHE A 26 3.55 13.93 -1.45
N LEU A 27 4.74 13.61 -1.95
CA LEU A 27 5.72 14.60 -2.34
C LEU A 27 5.21 15.41 -3.52
N LYS A 28 5.24 16.73 -3.37
CA LYS A 28 4.75 17.68 -4.37
C LYS A 28 5.87 18.57 -4.87
N GLU A 29 5.65 19.12 -6.04
CA GLU A 29 6.47 20.24 -6.54
C GLU A 29 6.45 21.37 -5.52
N GLY A 30 7.64 21.87 -5.19
CA GLY A 30 7.85 22.93 -4.23
C GLY A 30 8.20 22.47 -2.80
N ASP A 31 7.93 21.21 -2.41
CA ASP A 31 8.44 20.65 -1.17
C ASP A 31 9.98 20.71 -1.16
N VAL A 32 10.58 20.76 0.02
CA VAL A 32 12.05 20.78 0.14
C VAL A 32 12.55 19.46 0.69
N LEU A 33 13.41 18.79 -0.08
CA LEU A 33 14.12 17.59 0.34
C LEU A 33 15.53 17.96 0.81
N VAL A 34 15.89 17.50 2.01
CA VAL A 34 17.25 17.61 2.57
C VAL A 34 17.91 16.24 2.49
N ALA A 35 19.03 16.15 1.77
CA ALA A 35 19.74 14.89 1.60
C ALA A 35 21.25 15.08 1.46
N GLU A 36 22.00 14.00 1.68
CA GLU A 36 23.42 13.93 1.36
C GLU A 36 23.62 13.39 -0.06
N VAL A 37 24.38 14.11 -0.87
CA VAL A 37 24.69 13.72 -2.24
C VAL A 37 26.17 13.64 -2.48
N LEU A 38 26.59 12.76 -3.39
CA LEU A 38 27.98 12.65 -3.82
C LEU A 38 28.22 13.55 -5.03
N ARG A 39 28.98 14.62 -4.86
CA ARG A 39 29.34 15.51 -5.96
C ARG A 39 30.85 15.50 -6.24
N ARG A 40 31.19 15.74 -7.49
CA ARG A 40 32.57 15.94 -7.91
C ARG A 40 32.99 17.36 -7.51
N VAL A 41 34.03 17.47 -6.69
CA VAL A 41 34.60 18.77 -6.32
C VAL A 41 35.75 19.06 -7.27
N GLU A 42 35.62 20.13 -8.05
CA GLU A 42 36.75 20.66 -8.81
C GLU A 42 37.56 21.58 -7.89
N ARG A 43 38.67 21.07 -7.35
CA ARG A 43 39.65 21.94 -6.66
C ARG A 43 40.32 22.82 -7.66
N LYS A 44 40.23 24.14 -7.49
CA LYS A 44 40.85 25.18 -8.35
C LYS A 44 42.40 25.20 -8.30
N GLU A 45 43.03 24.34 -7.51
CA GLU A 45 44.46 24.27 -7.38
C GLU A 45 44.96 22.87 -7.82
N ASP A 46 45.17 22.67 -9.11
CA ASP A 46 46.25 21.85 -9.68
C ASP A 46 46.15 21.73 -11.20
N VAL A 47 46.89 22.57 -11.87
CA VAL A 47 46.97 22.62 -13.34
C VAL A 47 47.79 21.50 -13.94
N ILE A 48 48.47 20.67 -13.14
CA ILE A 48 49.35 19.61 -13.64
C ILE A 48 49.28 18.37 -12.74
N ARG A 49 48.46 17.37 -13.11
CA ARG A 49 48.59 15.92 -12.97
C ARG A 49 47.25 15.23 -12.84
N ASN A 50 47.07 14.14 -13.60
CA ASN A 50 45.99 13.17 -13.61
C ASN A 50 44.87 13.40 -12.59
N LYS A 51 43.79 14.02 -12.99
CA LYS A 51 42.57 14.28 -12.19
C LYS A 51 41.95 12.98 -11.72
N ARG A 52 42.29 12.49 -10.55
CA ARG A 52 41.38 11.68 -9.75
C ARG A 52 40.34 12.64 -9.19
N THR A 53 39.17 12.70 -9.85
CA THR A 53 38.02 13.45 -9.35
C THR A 53 37.52 12.78 -8.09
N GLU A 54 37.87 13.30 -6.93
CA GLU A 54 37.31 12.84 -5.65
C GLU A 54 35.85 13.29 -5.57
N ARG A 55 34.99 12.36 -5.17
CA ARG A 55 33.59 12.66 -4.88
C ARG A 55 33.47 12.94 -3.40
N GLU A 56 33.00 14.11 -3.02
CA GLU A 56 32.71 14.47 -1.64
C GLU A 56 31.20 14.35 -1.35
N LYS A 57 30.89 13.90 -0.14
CA LYS A 57 29.51 13.93 0.37
C LYS A 57 29.20 15.36 0.81
N ILE A 58 28.22 15.96 0.23
CA ILE A 58 27.71 17.27 0.60
C ILE A 58 26.24 17.19 0.99
N LYS A 59 25.84 17.92 2.02
CA LYS A 59 24.45 18.07 2.41
C LYS A 59 23.84 19.21 1.62
N VAL A 60 22.73 18.93 0.93
CA VAL A 60 22.00 19.91 0.12
C VAL A 60 20.53 19.92 0.47
N SER A 61 19.88 21.07 0.30
CA SER A 61 18.44 21.21 0.31
C SER A 61 17.98 21.48 -1.11
N ILE A 62 17.13 20.63 -1.67
CA ILE A 62 16.59 20.80 -3.00
C ILE A 62 15.10 21.12 -2.93
N ARG A 63 14.66 22.10 -3.74
CA ARG A 63 13.23 22.30 -3.99
C ARG A 63 12.79 21.34 -5.08
N ILE A 64 11.86 20.46 -4.74
CA ILE A 64 11.36 19.40 -5.63
C ILE A 64 10.68 20.02 -6.85
N GLU A 65 11.03 19.54 -8.02
CA GLU A 65 10.40 19.85 -9.32
C GLU A 65 9.64 18.65 -9.86
N SER A 66 10.16 17.43 -9.66
CA SER A 66 9.47 16.20 -10.06
C SER A 66 9.81 15.03 -9.16
N VAL A 67 8.87 14.12 -9.04
CA VAL A 67 8.99 12.86 -8.30
C VAL A 67 8.50 11.73 -9.18
N GLU A 68 9.33 10.72 -9.38
CA GLU A 68 9.02 9.57 -10.20
C GLU A 68 9.29 8.27 -9.40
N PHE A 69 8.30 7.40 -9.34
CA PHE A 69 8.46 6.07 -8.76
C PHE A 69 8.83 5.06 -9.86
N LEU A 70 10.02 4.50 -9.74
CA LEU A 70 10.54 3.47 -10.65
C LEU A 70 10.21 2.08 -10.09
N GLU A 71 9.03 1.55 -10.43
CA GLU A 71 8.50 0.29 -9.89
C GLU A 71 9.47 -0.89 -10.06
N LEU A 72 10.07 -1.05 -11.26
CA LEU A 72 10.98 -2.17 -11.57
C LEU A 72 12.23 -2.20 -10.70
N SER A 73 12.69 -1.05 -10.23
CA SER A 73 13.89 -0.94 -9.37
C SER A 73 13.56 -0.66 -7.91
N SER A 74 12.28 -0.51 -7.56
CA SER A 74 11.81 -0.11 -6.22
C SER A 74 12.59 1.10 -5.70
N ARG A 75 12.64 2.19 -6.49
CA ARG A 75 13.36 3.42 -6.17
C ARG A 75 12.48 4.62 -6.44
N LEU A 76 12.71 5.68 -5.66
CA LEU A 76 12.09 6.97 -5.91
C LEU A 76 13.15 7.91 -6.49
N HIS A 77 12.90 8.41 -7.69
CA HIS A 77 13.73 9.41 -8.35
C HIS A 77 13.13 10.80 -8.14
N ILE A 78 13.90 11.67 -7.49
CA ILE A 78 13.47 13.04 -7.18
C ILE A 78 14.43 14.00 -7.87
N LEU A 79 13.88 14.86 -8.71
CA LEU A 79 14.61 15.95 -9.37
C LEU A 79 14.21 17.27 -8.71
N GLY A 80 15.17 18.14 -8.49
CA GLY A 80 14.90 19.48 -7.97
C GLY A 80 16.07 20.40 -8.08
N LYS A 81 15.84 21.66 -7.71
CA LYS A 81 16.82 22.75 -7.74
C LYS A 81 17.43 22.94 -6.36
N ILE A 82 18.75 23.02 -6.26
CA ILE A 82 19.46 23.27 -5.00
C ILE A 82 19.14 24.69 -4.52
N ILE A 83 18.61 24.80 -3.32
CA ILE A 83 18.28 26.05 -2.63
C ILE A 83 19.09 26.26 -1.34
N GLY A 84 19.82 25.25 -0.89
CA GLY A 84 20.67 25.32 0.31
C GLY A 84 21.80 24.30 0.25
N GLY A 85 22.92 24.64 0.85
CA GLY A 85 24.16 23.88 0.82
C GLY A 85 25.36 24.76 0.46
N PRO A 86 26.47 24.20 -0.05
CA PRO A 86 27.61 25.01 -0.48
C PRO A 86 27.24 25.97 -1.59
N GLU A 87 27.70 27.23 -1.49
CA GLU A 87 27.30 28.35 -2.38
C GLU A 87 27.53 28.05 -3.88
N ASP A 88 28.59 27.31 -4.18
CA ASP A 88 28.96 26.96 -5.57
C ASP A 88 27.89 26.15 -6.30
N TYR A 89 26.97 25.50 -5.59
CA TYR A 89 25.93 24.64 -6.18
C TYR A 89 24.51 25.21 -6.12
N ILE A 90 24.33 26.35 -5.44
CA ILE A 90 23.00 26.97 -5.33
C ILE A 90 22.48 27.36 -6.72
N GLY A 91 21.28 26.90 -7.02
CA GLY A 91 20.62 27.15 -8.31
C GLY A 91 20.83 26.05 -9.35
N GLU A 92 21.74 25.10 -9.12
CA GLU A 92 21.90 23.93 -9.99
C GLU A 92 20.82 22.88 -9.76
N HIS A 93 20.58 22.04 -10.78
CA HIS A 93 19.69 20.90 -10.65
C HIS A 93 20.42 19.70 -10.03
N GLN A 94 19.71 19.00 -9.18
CA GLN A 94 20.16 17.78 -8.53
C GLN A 94 19.09 16.72 -8.61
N SER A 95 19.48 15.52 -9.08
CA SER A 95 18.67 14.32 -8.95
C SER A 95 19.12 13.51 -7.74
N ILE A 96 18.15 12.97 -7.01
CA ILE A 96 18.37 12.11 -5.86
C ILE A 96 17.59 10.82 -6.07
N ASN A 97 18.30 9.69 -6.02
CA ASN A 97 17.68 8.37 -5.99
C ASN A 97 17.57 7.93 -4.53
N VAL A 98 16.35 7.79 -4.07
CA VAL A 98 16.07 7.26 -2.73
C VAL A 98 16.04 5.74 -2.83
N GLU A 99 16.87 5.09 -2.03
CA GLU A 99 17.01 3.63 -2.01
C GLU A 99 16.30 3.02 -0.78
N PRO A 100 15.98 1.72 -0.80
CA PRO A 100 15.47 1.02 0.39
C PRO A 100 16.43 1.20 1.59
N GLU A 101 15.85 1.21 2.79
CA GLU A 101 16.58 1.38 4.06
C GLU A 101 17.30 2.74 4.22
N SER A 102 16.94 3.73 3.40
CA SER A 102 17.45 5.09 3.53
C SER A 102 16.51 5.97 4.36
N THR A 103 17.07 7.07 4.87
CA THR A 103 16.30 8.12 5.55
C THR A 103 16.33 9.38 4.70
N ILE A 104 15.17 9.98 4.49
CA ILE A 104 15.02 11.27 3.85
C ILE A 104 14.40 12.28 4.81
N SER A 105 14.77 13.55 4.65
CA SER A 105 14.24 14.65 5.45
C SER A 105 13.51 15.63 4.55
N ILE A 106 12.24 15.89 4.83
CA ILE A 106 11.34 16.71 4.00
C ILE A 106 10.83 17.90 4.82
N VAL A 107 10.80 19.07 4.19
CA VAL A 107 10.03 20.24 4.64
C VAL A 107 8.87 20.39 3.67
N PRO A 108 7.67 19.90 4.02
CA PRO A 108 6.52 19.95 3.13
C PRO A 108 5.90 21.33 3.10
N LEU A 109 5.38 21.76 1.95
CA LEU A 109 4.62 23.01 1.82
C LEU A 109 3.31 22.99 2.62
N ASP A 110 2.64 21.84 2.64
CA ASP A 110 1.40 21.59 3.40
C ASP A 110 1.65 20.53 4.47
N ARG A 111 2.24 20.95 5.58
CA ARG A 111 2.63 20.07 6.67
C ARG A 111 1.47 19.28 7.26
N VAL A 112 0.33 19.93 7.46
CA VAL A 112 -0.82 19.29 8.13
C VAL A 112 -1.34 18.12 7.32
N ASN A 113 -1.56 18.31 6.02
CA ASN A 113 -2.01 17.24 5.15
C ASN A 113 -0.93 16.18 4.92
N PHE A 114 0.33 16.59 4.82
CA PHE A 114 1.46 15.67 4.64
C PHE A 114 1.60 14.71 5.83
N VAL A 115 1.63 15.24 7.07
CA VAL A 115 1.75 14.44 8.30
C VAL A 115 0.55 13.51 8.46
N ARG A 116 -0.68 14.01 8.28
CA ARG A 116 -1.89 13.17 8.35
C ARG A 116 -1.81 11.99 7.39
N THR A 117 -1.36 12.23 6.17
CA THR A 117 -1.25 11.17 5.15
C THR A 117 -0.13 10.18 5.48
N LEU A 118 0.97 10.64 6.09
CA LEU A 118 2.01 9.76 6.63
C LEU A 118 1.49 8.88 7.76
N GLU A 119 0.72 9.42 8.69
CA GLU A 119 0.10 8.66 9.78
C GLU A 119 -0.84 7.57 9.24
N GLU A 120 -1.71 7.92 8.31
CA GLU A 120 -2.61 6.98 7.65
C GLU A 120 -1.82 5.87 6.92
N SER A 121 -0.73 6.20 6.23
CA SER A 121 0.07 5.22 5.50
C SER A 121 0.92 4.34 6.41
N SER A 122 1.51 4.90 7.47
CA SER A 122 2.40 4.17 8.39
C SER A 122 1.66 3.10 9.19
N SER A 123 0.37 3.30 9.47
CA SER A 123 -0.46 2.33 10.16
C SER A 123 -0.71 1.05 9.35
N LEU A 124 -0.57 1.10 8.03
CA LEU A 124 -0.90 0.02 7.10
C LEU A 124 0.33 -0.76 6.60
N THR A 125 1.51 -0.15 6.55
CA THR A 125 2.64 -0.64 5.74
C THR A 125 3.50 -1.75 6.33
N ASN A 126 3.34 -2.18 7.59
CA ASN A 126 4.28 -3.13 8.21
C ASN A 126 3.62 -4.36 8.86
N SER A 127 2.36 -4.64 8.59
CA SER A 127 1.69 -5.80 9.19
C SER A 127 1.74 -7.01 8.26
N THR A 128 2.41 -8.07 8.69
CA THR A 128 2.19 -9.41 8.12
C THR A 128 1.01 -10.04 8.85
N VAL A 129 -0.05 -10.34 8.12
CA VAL A 129 -1.23 -11.04 8.63
C VAL A 129 -1.06 -12.53 8.42
N LEU A 130 -1.31 -13.32 9.45
CA LEU A 130 -1.26 -14.77 9.38
C LEU A 130 -2.63 -15.32 8.95
N VAL A 131 -2.64 -16.09 7.87
CA VAL A 131 -3.84 -16.74 7.34
C VAL A 131 -3.63 -18.25 7.30
N LEU A 132 -4.44 -18.97 8.01
CA LEU A 132 -4.43 -20.43 8.04
C LEU A 132 -5.53 -20.95 7.13
N SER A 133 -5.14 -21.50 6.00
CA SER A 133 -6.04 -22.20 5.08
C SER A 133 -6.15 -23.66 5.46
N THR A 134 -7.37 -24.18 5.49
CA THR A 134 -7.64 -25.59 5.81
C THR A 134 -8.63 -26.19 4.82
N ASP A 135 -8.36 -27.40 4.40
CA ASP A 135 -9.26 -28.23 3.58
C ASP A 135 -9.16 -29.72 4.01
N ASP A 136 -9.70 -30.63 3.21
CA ASP A 136 -9.69 -32.07 3.45
C ASP A 136 -8.31 -32.73 3.28
N GLN A 137 -7.37 -32.04 2.67
CA GLN A 137 -6.04 -32.58 2.32
C GLN A 137 -4.90 -31.86 3.04
N ASN A 138 -5.06 -30.55 3.30
CA ASN A 138 -3.96 -29.72 3.76
C ASN A 138 -4.38 -28.72 4.82
N ILE A 139 -3.41 -28.38 5.66
CA ILE A 139 -3.42 -27.16 6.47
C ILE A 139 -2.21 -26.34 6.04
N THR A 140 -2.44 -25.12 5.58
CA THR A 140 -1.38 -24.26 5.04
C THR A 140 -1.39 -22.93 5.75
N LEU A 141 -0.24 -22.50 6.29
CA LEU A 141 -0.09 -21.15 6.86
C LEU A 141 0.53 -20.23 5.83
N TYR A 142 -0.12 -19.08 5.63
CA TYR A 142 0.37 -17.98 4.81
C TYR A 142 0.69 -16.78 5.68
N GLY A 143 1.78 -16.09 5.35
CA GLY A 143 2.04 -14.73 5.77
C GLY A 143 1.64 -13.79 4.63
N ILE A 144 0.60 -13.00 4.82
CA ILE A 144 0.14 -12.04 3.81
C ILE A 144 0.49 -10.62 4.22
N ASN A 145 1.04 -9.86 3.30
CA ASN A 145 1.39 -8.45 3.47
C ASN A 145 0.87 -7.63 2.28
N GLU A 146 1.25 -6.37 2.16
CA GLU A 146 0.77 -5.48 1.11
C GLU A 146 1.14 -5.91 -0.31
N SER A 147 2.25 -6.63 -0.50
CA SER A 147 2.77 -6.96 -1.83
C SER A 147 2.56 -8.42 -2.24
N LYS A 148 2.51 -9.35 -1.29
CA LYS A 148 2.53 -10.80 -1.59
C LYS A 148 1.86 -11.68 -0.55
N ASN A 149 1.62 -12.92 -0.96
CA ASN A 149 1.18 -14.02 -0.11
C ASN A 149 2.31 -15.05 -0.06
N ASP A 150 3.02 -15.12 1.05
CA ASP A 150 4.09 -16.11 1.23
C ASP A 150 3.54 -17.34 1.93
N MET A 151 3.65 -18.51 1.33
CA MET A 151 3.39 -19.77 2.01
C MET A 151 4.54 -20.04 3.00
N LEU A 152 4.23 -20.03 4.29
CA LEU A 152 5.22 -20.26 5.35
C LEU A 152 5.47 -21.75 5.58
N TRP A 153 4.40 -22.52 5.62
CA TRP A 153 4.46 -23.99 5.72
C TRP A 153 3.12 -24.64 5.31
N ARG A 154 3.20 -25.92 4.99
CA ARG A 154 2.06 -26.78 4.68
C ARG A 154 2.18 -28.11 5.40
N ILE A 155 1.07 -28.65 5.89
CA ILE A 155 0.93 -29.97 6.46
C ILE A 155 -0.15 -30.70 5.68
N SER A 156 0.14 -31.92 5.23
CA SER A 156 -0.88 -32.77 4.64
C SER A 156 -1.68 -33.49 5.71
N THR A 157 -2.99 -33.32 5.66
CA THR A 157 -3.95 -34.02 6.52
C THR A 157 -4.51 -35.27 5.87
N SER A 158 -4.06 -35.57 4.62
CA SER A 158 -4.62 -36.69 3.85
C SER A 158 -4.43 -38.01 4.59
N THR A 159 -5.47 -38.41 5.29
CA THR A 159 -5.67 -39.72 5.80
C THR A 159 -6.08 -40.63 4.66
N GLY A 160 -5.11 -41.11 3.89
CA GLY A 160 -5.33 -42.32 3.10
C GLY A 160 -5.74 -43.42 4.03
N LYS A 161 -7.06 -43.69 4.12
CA LYS A 161 -7.74 -44.71 4.97
C LYS A 161 -7.61 -44.48 6.47
N MET A 162 -8.75 -44.25 7.11
CA MET A 162 -8.94 -44.20 8.55
C MET A 162 -8.26 -45.41 9.23
N TYR A 163 -7.07 -45.20 9.76
CA TYR A 163 -6.50 -46.04 10.78
C TYR A 163 -6.41 -45.22 12.06
N GLU A 164 -7.16 -45.63 13.06
CA GLU A 164 -7.08 -45.17 14.46
C GLU A 164 -5.59 -45.09 14.88
N GLY A 165 -5.10 -43.89 15.15
CA GLY A 165 -3.72 -43.65 15.61
C GLY A 165 -2.94 -42.58 14.87
N LYS A 166 -3.33 -42.18 13.64
CA LYS A 166 -2.64 -41.10 12.88
C LYS A 166 -3.22 -39.70 13.13
N GLU A 167 -4.35 -39.55 13.76
CA GLU A 167 -4.99 -38.29 14.06
C GLU A 167 -4.16 -37.44 15.04
N ASN A 168 -3.36 -38.06 15.87
CA ASN A 168 -2.46 -37.37 16.80
C ASN A 168 -1.17 -36.85 16.12
N SER A 169 -0.71 -37.51 15.06
CA SER A 169 0.56 -37.18 14.41
C SER A 169 0.58 -35.80 13.72
N TYR A 170 -0.49 -35.42 12.99
CA TYR A 170 -0.53 -34.11 12.36
C TYR A 170 -0.79 -32.98 13.35
N ARG A 171 -1.48 -33.28 14.48
CA ARG A 171 -1.77 -32.31 15.54
C ARG A 171 -0.48 -31.86 16.24
N GLU A 172 0.42 -32.81 16.53
CA GLU A 172 1.70 -32.52 17.15
C GLU A 172 2.59 -31.67 16.19
N ASP A 173 2.73 -32.07 14.92
CA ASP A 173 3.47 -31.33 13.90
C ASP A 173 2.86 -29.92 13.67
N PHE A 174 1.53 -29.83 13.67
CA PHE A 174 0.81 -28.57 13.56
C PHE A 174 1.14 -27.63 14.73
N LEU A 175 1.04 -28.10 15.95
CA LEU A 175 1.31 -27.28 17.14
C LEU A 175 2.78 -26.88 17.24
N GLU A 176 3.71 -27.78 16.88
CA GLU A 176 5.14 -27.46 16.81
C GLU A 176 5.42 -26.34 15.82
N LYS A 177 4.86 -26.41 14.61
CA LYS A 177 5.02 -25.36 13.61
C LYS A 177 4.35 -24.05 14.01
N MET A 178 3.21 -24.11 14.70
CA MET A 178 2.50 -22.92 15.19
C MET A 178 3.23 -22.21 16.33
N GLU A 179 4.12 -22.88 17.08
CA GLU A 179 4.81 -22.30 18.23
C GLU A 179 5.58 -21.02 17.87
N LYS A 180 6.13 -20.96 16.65
CA LYS A 180 6.85 -19.76 16.13
C LYS A 180 5.93 -18.57 15.84
N HIS A 181 4.62 -18.75 15.87
CA HIS A 181 3.61 -17.76 15.48
C HIS A 181 2.64 -17.39 16.62
N ARG A 182 3.04 -17.58 17.87
CA ARG A 182 2.18 -17.33 19.06
C ARG A 182 1.75 -15.88 19.24
N GLN A 183 2.48 -14.92 18.70
CA GLN A 183 2.26 -13.49 18.97
C GLN A 183 1.30 -12.81 17.99
N GLY A 184 0.77 -13.51 16.98
CA GLY A 184 -0.08 -12.93 15.95
C GLY A 184 -1.55 -13.32 16.09
N GLU A 185 -2.43 -12.51 15.53
CA GLU A 185 -3.81 -12.91 15.25
C GLU A 185 -3.85 -13.73 13.96
N ILE A 186 -4.51 -14.90 14.01
CA ILE A 186 -4.52 -15.88 12.92
C ILE A 186 -5.93 -15.94 12.34
N TYR A 187 -6.08 -15.59 11.07
CA TYR A 187 -7.34 -15.70 10.34
C TYR A 187 -7.46 -17.08 9.74
N ILE A 188 -8.59 -17.77 9.97
CA ILE A 188 -8.79 -19.14 9.49
C ILE A 188 -9.80 -19.10 8.35
N ILE A 189 -9.41 -19.69 7.20
CA ILE A 189 -10.22 -19.81 5.98
C ILE A 189 -10.37 -21.27 5.56
N GLY A 190 -11.43 -21.58 4.82
CA GLY A 190 -11.70 -22.92 4.30
C GLY A 190 -13.11 -23.41 4.68
N PRO A 191 -13.48 -24.63 4.28
CA PRO A 191 -14.77 -25.22 4.60
C PRO A 191 -15.03 -25.29 6.12
N SER A 192 -16.25 -24.98 6.55
CA SER A 192 -16.60 -24.78 7.97
C SER A 192 -16.22 -25.96 8.87
N ILE A 193 -16.37 -27.19 8.39
CA ILE A 193 -16.09 -28.40 9.18
C ILE A 193 -14.61 -28.48 9.61
N PHE A 194 -13.68 -28.12 8.71
CA PHE A 194 -12.24 -28.13 9.01
C PHE A 194 -11.85 -26.88 9.77
N ARG A 195 -12.34 -25.71 9.37
CA ARG A 195 -12.10 -24.41 9.99
C ARG A 195 -12.48 -24.41 11.48
N ASP A 196 -13.67 -24.94 11.82
CA ASP A 196 -14.16 -25.00 13.20
C ASP A 196 -13.32 -25.95 14.06
N SER A 197 -12.86 -27.06 13.49
CA SER A 197 -11.98 -28.01 14.18
C SER A 197 -10.63 -27.38 14.53
N ILE A 198 -10.01 -26.69 13.56
CA ILE A 198 -8.73 -26.01 13.74
C ILE A 198 -8.87 -24.81 14.69
N SER A 199 -9.96 -24.05 14.60
CA SER A 199 -10.23 -22.92 15.51
C SER A 199 -10.32 -23.39 16.97
N LYS A 200 -10.98 -24.52 17.23
CA LYS A 200 -11.04 -25.12 18.55
C LYS A 200 -9.66 -25.56 19.05
N LEU A 201 -8.87 -26.20 18.18
CA LEU A 201 -7.52 -26.64 18.50
C LEU A 201 -6.61 -25.46 18.86
N LEU A 202 -6.63 -24.40 18.11
CA LEU A 202 -5.88 -23.17 18.37
C LEU A 202 -6.29 -22.52 19.69
N SER A 203 -7.59 -22.37 19.92
CA SER A 203 -8.13 -21.77 21.16
C SER A 203 -7.76 -22.57 22.41
N GLN A 204 -7.80 -23.90 22.34
CA GLN A 204 -7.40 -24.80 23.44
C GLN A 204 -5.90 -24.66 23.77
N ASN A 205 -5.06 -24.26 22.81
CA ASN A 205 -3.63 -24.08 22.99
C ASN A 205 -3.21 -22.60 23.18
N GLY A 206 -4.19 -21.70 23.41
CA GLY A 206 -3.92 -20.30 23.78
C GLY A 206 -3.57 -19.38 22.62
N TYR A 207 -3.84 -19.76 21.36
CA TYR A 207 -3.67 -18.91 20.21
C TYR A 207 -4.86 -17.96 19.99
N LYS A 208 -4.59 -16.74 19.57
CA LYS A 208 -5.63 -15.81 19.13
C LYS A 208 -5.98 -16.11 17.68
N SER A 209 -7.20 -16.54 17.42
CA SER A 209 -7.66 -16.84 16.07
C SER A 209 -9.02 -16.25 15.78
N VAL A 210 -9.21 -15.82 14.53
CA VAL A 210 -10.46 -15.33 13.96
C VAL A 210 -10.98 -16.40 13.01
N ASN A 211 -12.08 -17.05 13.39
CA ASN A 211 -12.77 -17.99 12.51
C ASN A 211 -13.62 -17.17 11.52
N THR A 212 -13.12 -17.01 10.30
CA THR A 212 -13.80 -16.20 9.27
C THR A 212 -15.03 -16.92 8.71
N GLN A 213 -15.82 -16.22 7.89
CA GLN A 213 -16.92 -16.84 7.14
C GLN A 213 -16.49 -17.31 5.72
N ILE A 214 -15.20 -17.23 5.42
CA ILE A 214 -14.64 -17.61 4.12
C ILE A 214 -14.64 -19.12 3.96
N GLY A 215 -15.41 -19.61 2.98
CA GLY A 215 -15.55 -21.04 2.72
C GLY A 215 -14.51 -21.62 1.78
N SER A 216 -13.89 -20.78 0.96
CA SER A 216 -12.85 -21.15 0.03
C SER A 216 -11.51 -21.34 0.76
N SER A 217 -10.64 -22.19 0.21
CA SER A 217 -9.29 -22.43 0.75
C SER A 217 -8.20 -21.88 -0.18
N GLU A 218 -6.97 -21.92 0.30
CA GLU A 218 -5.76 -21.53 -0.45
C GLU A 218 -5.87 -20.11 -1.06
N GLU A 219 -5.42 -19.92 -2.28
CA GLU A 219 -5.37 -18.61 -2.95
C GLU A 219 -6.77 -17.99 -3.17
N ASP A 220 -7.77 -18.82 -3.48
CA ASP A 220 -9.14 -18.34 -3.65
C ASP A 220 -9.73 -17.84 -2.34
N GLY A 221 -9.46 -18.55 -1.24
CA GLY A 221 -9.87 -18.12 0.09
C GLY A 221 -9.15 -16.85 0.55
N ILE A 222 -7.86 -16.69 0.23
CA ILE A 222 -7.13 -15.45 0.50
C ILE A 222 -7.71 -14.29 -0.31
N ARG A 223 -8.04 -14.51 -1.59
CA ARG A 223 -8.68 -13.49 -2.42
C ARG A 223 -10.02 -13.05 -1.85
N GLU A 224 -10.86 -13.99 -1.45
CA GLU A 224 -12.16 -13.73 -0.80
C GLU A 224 -11.97 -12.96 0.51
N LEU A 225 -11.01 -13.36 1.35
CA LEU A 225 -10.66 -12.70 2.61
C LEU A 225 -10.27 -11.22 2.39
N LEU A 226 -9.47 -10.94 1.37
CA LEU A 226 -9.08 -9.59 1.01
C LEU A 226 -10.28 -8.78 0.49
N GLN A 227 -11.15 -9.37 -0.34
CA GLN A 227 -12.33 -8.71 -0.89
C GLN A 227 -13.39 -8.37 0.17
N GLU A 228 -13.49 -9.15 1.21
CA GLU A 228 -14.40 -8.87 2.34
C GLU A 228 -13.84 -7.79 3.29
N GLY A 229 -12.58 -7.38 3.14
CA GLY A 229 -11.97 -6.33 3.97
C GLY A 229 -11.78 -6.74 5.44
N VAL A 230 -11.66 -8.02 5.71
CA VAL A 230 -11.55 -8.57 7.07
C VAL A 230 -10.20 -8.27 7.71
N VAL A 231 -9.15 -8.21 6.91
CA VAL A 231 -7.78 -8.01 7.37
C VAL A 231 -7.35 -6.55 7.23
N ASN A 232 -6.56 -6.07 8.20
CA ASN A 232 -6.07 -4.68 8.18
C ASN A 232 -4.84 -4.55 7.26
N LEU A 233 -5.08 -4.70 5.96
CA LEU A 233 -4.13 -4.45 4.90
C LEU A 233 -4.74 -3.46 3.92
N ARG A 234 -3.91 -2.57 3.35
CA ARG A 234 -4.37 -1.62 2.34
C ARG A 234 -4.96 -2.32 1.13
N ARG A 235 -4.28 -3.34 0.59
CA ARG A 235 -4.81 -4.09 -0.55
C ARG A 235 -6.14 -4.79 -0.24
N SER A 236 -6.40 -5.12 1.04
CA SER A 236 -7.71 -5.61 1.48
C SER A 236 -8.75 -4.50 1.42
N ALA A 237 -8.43 -3.30 1.92
CA ALA A 237 -9.31 -2.14 1.83
C ALA A 237 -9.59 -1.75 0.37
N GLU A 238 -8.59 -1.75 -0.50
CA GLU A 238 -8.76 -1.51 -1.94
C GLU A 238 -9.62 -2.58 -2.61
N SER A 239 -9.35 -3.87 -2.32
CA SER A 239 -10.14 -4.99 -2.87
C SER A 239 -11.61 -4.91 -2.45
N LYS A 240 -11.87 -4.54 -1.20
CA LYS A 240 -13.22 -4.29 -0.68
C LYS A 240 -13.91 -3.17 -1.46
N LEU A 241 -13.25 -2.05 -1.63
CA LEU A 241 -13.80 -0.90 -2.36
C LEU A 241 -14.12 -1.25 -3.82
N ILE A 242 -13.27 -2.01 -4.49
CA ILE A 242 -13.52 -2.48 -5.86
C ILE A 242 -14.68 -3.48 -5.89
N SER A 243 -14.75 -4.40 -4.93
CA SER A 243 -15.88 -5.33 -4.80
C SER A 243 -17.21 -4.57 -4.63
N ASP A 244 -17.22 -3.57 -3.75
CA ASP A 244 -18.40 -2.73 -3.52
C ASP A 244 -18.78 -1.93 -4.78
N PHE A 245 -17.78 -1.40 -5.51
CA PHE A 245 -17.99 -0.73 -6.79
C PHE A 245 -18.61 -1.68 -7.82
N LEU A 246 -18.08 -2.90 -7.98
CA LEU A 246 -18.60 -3.88 -8.95
C LEU A 246 -20.01 -4.35 -8.57
N LYS A 247 -20.28 -4.62 -7.31
CA LYS A 247 -21.63 -4.96 -6.80
C LYS A 247 -22.63 -3.82 -7.02
N GLY A 248 -22.15 -2.59 -6.93
CA GLY A 248 -22.97 -1.38 -7.08
C GLY A 248 -23.59 -1.19 -8.47
N PHE A 249 -23.05 -1.83 -9.53
CA PHE A 249 -23.67 -1.76 -10.86
C PHE A 249 -25.09 -2.34 -10.88
N GLY A 250 -25.27 -3.50 -10.27
CA GLY A 250 -26.59 -4.13 -10.16
C GLY A 250 -27.60 -3.29 -9.37
N LEU A 251 -27.09 -2.44 -8.47
CA LEU A 251 -27.91 -1.56 -7.63
C LEU A 251 -28.08 -0.15 -8.22
N GLY A 252 -27.39 0.19 -9.32
CA GLY A 252 -27.42 1.52 -9.93
C GLY A 252 -26.76 2.61 -9.09
N ILE A 253 -25.80 2.24 -8.23
CA ILE A 253 -25.04 3.16 -7.36
C ILE A 253 -23.55 3.20 -7.68
N SER A 254 -23.12 2.58 -8.77
CA SER A 254 -21.72 2.65 -9.23
C SER A 254 -21.64 3.32 -10.59
N TYR A 255 -20.74 4.29 -10.67
CA TYR A 255 -20.56 5.13 -11.86
C TYR A 255 -19.08 5.15 -12.27
N TYR A 256 -18.85 5.22 -13.57
CA TYR A 256 -17.52 5.32 -14.17
C TYR A 256 -17.51 6.26 -15.36
N GLY A 257 -16.32 6.64 -15.78
CA GLY A 257 -16.14 7.60 -16.86
C GLY A 257 -16.32 9.05 -16.40
N LYS A 258 -15.54 9.93 -17.04
CA LYS A 258 -15.37 11.33 -16.58
C LYS A 258 -16.67 12.08 -16.43
N LYS A 259 -17.55 12.02 -17.45
CA LYS A 259 -18.81 12.77 -17.47
C LYS A 259 -19.77 12.35 -16.35
N GLU A 260 -19.94 11.03 -16.18
CA GLU A 260 -20.89 10.50 -15.21
C GLU A 260 -20.41 10.73 -13.77
N VAL A 261 -19.12 10.51 -13.52
CA VAL A 261 -18.54 10.76 -12.19
C VAL A 261 -18.55 12.27 -11.87
N GLU A 262 -18.27 13.13 -12.85
CA GLU A 262 -18.33 14.59 -12.66
C GLU A 262 -19.76 15.05 -12.29
N LYS A 263 -20.76 14.58 -13.01
CA LYS A 263 -22.17 14.87 -12.70
C LYS A 263 -22.54 14.40 -11.28
N ALA A 264 -22.10 13.20 -10.89
CA ALA A 264 -22.35 12.67 -9.55
C ALA A 264 -21.68 13.50 -8.45
N LEU A 265 -20.46 13.99 -8.69
CA LEU A 265 -19.74 14.89 -7.79
C LEU A 265 -20.47 16.24 -7.65
N ASP A 266 -20.90 16.83 -8.77
CA ASP A 266 -21.63 18.10 -8.77
C ASP A 266 -22.95 18.00 -7.98
N MET A 267 -23.60 16.84 -8.04
CA MET A 267 -24.80 16.53 -7.26
C MET A 267 -24.52 16.11 -5.80
N ARG A 268 -23.24 16.06 -5.38
CA ARG A 268 -22.80 15.58 -4.05
C ARG A 268 -23.30 14.16 -3.71
N ALA A 269 -23.57 13.36 -4.73
CA ALA A 269 -24.11 12.02 -4.59
C ALA A 269 -23.02 10.98 -4.27
N VAL A 270 -21.73 11.31 -4.50
CA VAL A 270 -20.62 10.38 -4.31
C VAL A 270 -20.33 10.15 -2.83
N SER A 271 -20.28 8.88 -2.43
CA SER A 271 -19.79 8.46 -1.11
C SER A 271 -18.28 8.20 -1.14
N THR A 272 -17.81 7.52 -2.19
CA THR A 272 -16.41 7.12 -2.36
C THR A 272 -15.98 7.33 -3.80
N LEU A 273 -14.88 8.03 -3.98
CA LEU A 273 -14.21 8.26 -5.26
C LEU A 273 -12.91 7.47 -5.28
N LEU A 274 -12.76 6.58 -6.26
CA LEU A 274 -11.54 5.80 -6.46
C LEU A 274 -10.83 6.33 -7.70
N MET A 275 -9.54 6.61 -7.57
CA MET A 275 -8.67 7.02 -8.67
C MET A 275 -7.47 6.09 -8.75
N SER A 276 -7.06 5.74 -9.97
CA SER A 276 -5.73 5.14 -10.13
C SER A 276 -4.65 6.18 -9.85
N ASP A 277 -3.48 5.75 -9.41
CA ASP A 277 -2.33 6.63 -9.17
C ASP A 277 -1.91 7.40 -10.43
N LYS A 278 -2.04 6.78 -11.61
CA LYS A 278 -1.81 7.43 -12.90
C LYS A 278 -2.79 8.58 -13.14
N PHE A 279 -4.09 8.38 -12.86
CA PHE A 279 -5.10 9.44 -13.00
C PHE A 279 -4.88 10.54 -11.97
N PHE A 280 -4.54 10.16 -10.73
CA PHE A 280 -4.30 11.06 -9.61
C PHE A 280 -3.14 12.04 -9.89
N ARG A 281 -2.07 11.58 -10.56
CA ARG A 281 -0.95 12.44 -10.98
C ARG A 281 -1.25 13.31 -12.22
N GLY A 282 -2.40 13.08 -12.83
CA GLY A 282 -2.81 13.84 -14.02
C GLY A 282 -3.31 15.24 -13.69
N PRO A 283 -3.24 16.19 -14.66
CA PRO A 283 -3.54 17.61 -14.43
C PRO A 283 -4.98 17.90 -14.05
N ARG A 284 -5.90 16.94 -14.24
CA ARG A 284 -7.33 17.08 -13.92
C ARG A 284 -7.70 16.55 -12.54
N ALA A 285 -6.83 15.81 -11.88
CA ALA A 285 -7.13 15.18 -10.60
C ALA A 285 -7.53 16.21 -9.54
N ALA A 286 -6.84 17.33 -9.47
CA ALA A 286 -7.11 18.41 -8.51
C ALA A 286 -8.58 18.88 -8.54
N THR A 287 -9.17 19.04 -9.72
CA THR A 287 -10.57 19.46 -9.85
C THR A 287 -11.55 18.44 -9.24
N TYR A 288 -11.31 17.15 -9.47
CA TYR A 288 -12.17 16.09 -8.91
C TYR A 288 -11.95 15.92 -7.41
N MET A 289 -10.72 16.08 -6.92
CA MET A 289 -10.40 16.07 -5.50
C MET A 289 -11.11 17.20 -4.76
N GLU A 290 -11.10 18.40 -5.32
CA GLU A 290 -11.80 19.56 -4.77
C GLU A 290 -13.31 19.33 -4.68
N LYS A 291 -13.93 18.89 -5.78
CA LYS A 291 -15.37 18.55 -5.81
C LYS A 291 -15.72 17.44 -4.80
N CYS A 292 -14.87 16.43 -4.67
CA CYS A 292 -15.02 15.36 -3.69
C CYS A 292 -14.97 15.89 -2.26
N SER A 293 -13.99 16.73 -1.95
CA SER A 293 -13.86 17.38 -0.63
C SER A 293 -15.08 18.24 -0.30
N GLN A 294 -15.51 19.10 -1.22
CA GLN A 294 -16.70 19.94 -1.06
C GLN A 294 -17.99 19.11 -0.90
N GLY A 295 -18.08 17.97 -1.56
CA GLY A 295 -19.19 17.01 -1.44
C GLY A 295 -19.13 16.09 -0.23
N GLY A 296 -18.03 16.11 0.55
CA GLY A 296 -17.81 15.22 1.69
C GLY A 296 -17.67 13.76 1.28
N CYS A 297 -17.14 13.47 0.09
CA CYS A 297 -16.84 12.10 -0.32
C CYS A 297 -15.45 11.66 0.18
N LYS A 298 -15.26 10.35 0.32
CA LYS A 298 -13.96 9.75 0.63
C LYS A 298 -13.19 9.54 -0.67
N LEU A 299 -11.94 9.99 -0.72
CA LEU A 299 -11.04 9.75 -1.84
C LEU A 299 -10.08 8.62 -1.51
N PHE A 300 -9.95 7.67 -2.44
CA PHE A 300 -8.94 6.62 -2.39
C PHE A 300 -8.15 6.59 -3.70
N VAL A 301 -6.81 6.51 -3.56
CA VAL A 301 -5.92 6.30 -4.69
C VAL A 301 -5.49 4.84 -4.67
N VAL A 302 -5.79 4.09 -5.73
CA VAL A 302 -5.45 2.68 -5.86
C VAL A 302 -4.14 2.50 -6.61
N HIS A 303 -3.37 1.47 -6.24
CA HIS A 303 -2.06 1.18 -6.83
C HIS A 303 -2.21 0.63 -8.25
N GLY A 304 -1.66 1.32 -9.26
CA GLY A 304 -1.87 1.00 -10.67
C GLY A 304 -1.36 -0.36 -11.12
N SER A 305 -0.32 -0.90 -10.49
CA SER A 305 0.21 -2.23 -10.81
C SER A 305 -0.59 -3.38 -10.19
N TRP A 306 -1.41 -3.12 -9.18
CA TRP A 306 -2.25 -4.12 -8.55
C TRP A 306 -3.51 -4.43 -9.41
N GLU A 307 -4.13 -5.57 -9.15
CA GLU A 307 -5.38 -5.96 -9.84
C GLU A 307 -6.47 -4.87 -9.70
N THR A 308 -6.60 -4.31 -8.51
CA THR A 308 -7.55 -3.23 -8.19
C THR A 308 -7.32 -1.99 -9.05
N GLY A 309 -6.07 -1.56 -9.20
CA GLY A 309 -5.71 -0.42 -10.05
C GLY A 309 -5.94 -0.67 -11.53
N LYS A 310 -5.63 -1.88 -12.02
CA LYS A 310 -5.92 -2.29 -13.41
C LYS A 310 -7.42 -2.28 -13.70
N ILE A 311 -8.25 -2.67 -12.73
CA ILE A 311 -9.71 -2.57 -12.86
C ILE A 311 -10.12 -1.10 -13.00
N VAL A 312 -9.66 -0.20 -12.10
CA VAL A 312 -9.99 1.22 -12.18
C VAL A 312 -9.50 1.85 -13.49
N GLU A 313 -8.31 1.49 -13.96
CA GLU A 313 -7.77 1.92 -15.26
C GLU A 313 -8.66 1.48 -16.43
N SER A 314 -9.19 0.26 -16.41
CA SER A 314 -10.10 -0.25 -17.45
C SER A 314 -11.39 0.56 -17.56
N TYR A 315 -11.81 1.21 -16.48
CA TYR A 315 -12.95 2.12 -16.42
C TYR A 315 -12.57 3.60 -16.64
N GLY A 316 -11.35 3.88 -17.10
CA GLY A 316 -10.87 5.23 -17.44
C GLY A 316 -10.15 5.95 -16.32
N GLY A 317 -9.64 5.23 -15.34
CA GLY A 317 -8.78 5.71 -14.26
C GLY A 317 -9.50 6.35 -13.08
N MET A 318 -10.85 6.44 -13.14
CA MET A 318 -11.66 7.03 -12.08
C MET A 318 -13.05 6.37 -12.04
N VAL A 319 -13.47 5.96 -10.84
CA VAL A 319 -14.79 5.37 -10.58
C VAL A 319 -15.37 5.90 -9.28
N ALA A 320 -16.70 5.88 -9.16
CA ALA A 320 -17.41 6.39 -7.99
C ALA A 320 -18.45 5.40 -7.48
N VAL A 321 -18.56 5.28 -6.17
CA VAL A 321 -19.68 4.65 -5.48
C VAL A 321 -20.55 5.75 -4.88
N LEU A 322 -21.85 5.68 -5.12
CA LEU A 322 -22.80 6.68 -4.69
C LEU A 322 -23.43 6.34 -3.34
N ARG A 323 -23.96 7.36 -2.67
CA ARG A 323 -24.74 7.22 -1.44
C ARG A 323 -26.17 6.71 -1.73
N TYR A 324 -26.69 7.04 -2.93
CA TYR A 324 -28.03 6.70 -3.40
C TYR A 324 -28.04 6.64 -4.92
N ARG A 325 -29.01 5.94 -5.46
CA ARG A 325 -29.22 5.87 -6.90
C ARG A 325 -29.64 7.23 -7.44
N MET A 326 -28.99 7.69 -8.49
CA MET A 326 -29.41 8.90 -9.19
C MET A 326 -30.50 8.53 -10.21
N ASP A 327 -31.68 9.16 -10.10
CA ASP A 327 -32.71 9.05 -11.11
C ASP A 327 -32.44 10.03 -12.25
N TYR A 328 -32.22 9.50 -13.46
CA TYR A 328 -31.99 10.28 -14.67
C TYR A 328 -33.29 10.89 -15.27
N SER A 329 -34.40 10.84 -14.53
CA SER A 329 -35.68 11.32 -15.01
C SER A 329 -35.87 12.79 -14.71
N THR A 330 -34.99 13.70 -15.21
CA THR A 330 -35.29 15.11 -15.48
C THR A 330 -34.02 15.82 -15.97
N ALA A 331 -33.83 15.86 -17.27
CA ALA A 331 -33.10 16.94 -17.95
C ALA A 331 -33.65 17.04 -19.38
#